data_e0d4f8b16714e3ed770317d67b6c61be
#
_entry.id   e0d4f8b16714e3ed770317d67b6c61be
#
_cell.length_a   1.000
_cell.length_b   1.000
_cell.length_c   1.000
_cell.angle_alpha   90.00
_cell.angle_beta   90.00
_cell.angle_gamma   90.00
#
_symmetry.space_group_name_H-M   'P 1'
#
loop_
_entity.id
_entity.type
_entity.pdbx_description
1 polymer ?
#
loop_
_entity_poly.entity_id
_entity_poly.type
_entity_poly.pdbx_seq_one_letter_code
_entity_poly.pdbx_strand_id
1 'polypeptide(L)'
;MPSSAFDESSTKAKCGVNVNSTRTIMDRAHLKSPLGIIEIRGSESGIRSVSFTDLKEPEDTVVSDVLSDCLLQLLEYFQGQRRGFSVRLDPEGSEFQHRVWQQLQQIPFGETLTYLEQAEKLGDIKAIRAVAAANARNPIAVIIPCHRVVGSDGSLTGYAGGLWRKRWLLDHENPPSQTRLFQF
;
A
#
# COMPACT_ATOMS: atom_id res chain seq x y z
N MET A 1 -62.94 -51.81 23.20
CA MET A 1 -62.62 -50.64 22.39
C MET A 1 -61.49 -49.95 23.07
N PRO A 2 -60.19 -50.08 22.62
CA PRO A 2 -59.11 -49.27 23.14
C PRO A 2 -58.79 -48.15 22.17
N SER A 3 -58.65 -46.97 22.75
CA SER A 3 -58.23 -45.73 22.14
C SER A 3 -56.70 -45.75 22.04
N SER A 4 -56.20 -45.52 20.83
CA SER A 4 -54.76 -45.39 20.51
C SER A 4 -54.29 -43.96 20.75
N ALA A 5 -53.36 -43.82 21.67
CA ALA A 5 -52.58 -42.55 21.83
C ALA A 5 -51.44 -42.51 20.84
N PHE A 6 -51.39 -41.44 20.00
CA PHE A 6 -50.27 -41.10 19.17
C PHE A 6 -49.26 -40.27 19.97
N ASP A 7 -48.07 -40.81 20.11
CA ASP A 7 -46.90 -40.10 20.67
C ASP A 7 -46.16 -39.37 19.54
N GLU A 8 -46.27 -38.05 19.52
CA GLU A 8 -45.46 -37.18 18.63
C GLU A 8 -44.21 -36.73 19.37
N SER A 9 -43.14 -37.54 19.33
CA SER A 9 -41.82 -37.10 19.73
C SER A 9 -41.19 -36.24 18.61
N SER A 10 -41.39 -34.93 18.68
CA SER A 10 -40.79 -33.93 17.79
C SER A 10 -39.30 -33.80 18.03
N THR A 11 -38.51 -34.47 17.21
CA THR A 11 -37.05 -34.29 17.17
C THR A 11 -36.72 -32.97 16.52
N LYS A 12 -36.48 -31.93 17.32
CA LYS A 12 -35.92 -30.67 16.85
C LYS A 12 -34.45 -30.89 16.44
N ALA A 13 -34.21 -31.10 15.16
CA ALA A 13 -32.90 -30.99 14.58
C ALA A 13 -32.44 -29.54 14.69
N LYS A 14 -31.49 -29.27 15.57
CA LYS A 14 -30.76 -28.01 15.64
C LYS A 14 -29.83 -27.94 14.43
N CYS A 15 -30.26 -27.23 13.41
CA CYS A 15 -29.38 -26.81 12.32
C CYS A 15 -28.39 -25.77 12.89
N GLY A 16 -27.26 -26.25 13.37
CA GLY A 16 -26.12 -25.42 13.76
C GLY A 16 -25.50 -24.85 12.51
N VAL A 17 -25.89 -23.64 12.13
CA VAL A 17 -25.16 -22.88 11.13
C VAL A 17 -23.81 -22.49 11.76
N ASN A 18 -22.78 -23.24 11.41
CA ASN A 18 -21.41 -22.94 11.82
C ASN A 18 -20.92 -21.74 11.01
N VAL A 19 -21.21 -20.52 11.48
CA VAL A 19 -20.65 -19.27 10.97
C VAL A 19 -19.24 -19.12 11.51
N ASN A 20 -18.31 -19.92 10.97
CA ASN A 20 -16.91 -19.75 11.33
C ASN A 20 -16.01 -19.80 10.11
N SER A 21 -15.23 -18.74 10.04
CA SER A 21 -14.14 -18.50 9.11
C SER A 21 -14.57 -17.81 7.81
N THR A 22 -14.88 -16.53 7.93
CA THR A 22 -14.77 -15.62 6.79
C THR A 22 -13.29 -15.60 6.40
N ARG A 23 -12.88 -16.53 5.55
CA ARG A 23 -11.57 -16.49 4.90
C ARG A 23 -11.58 -15.20 4.10
N THR A 24 -10.92 -14.17 4.60
CA THR A 24 -10.77 -12.91 3.87
C THR A 24 -10.09 -13.26 2.55
N ILE A 25 -10.87 -13.28 1.49
CA ILE A 25 -10.33 -13.52 0.15
C ILE A 25 -9.45 -12.30 -0.17
N MET A 26 -8.17 -12.56 -0.37
CA MET A 26 -7.23 -11.55 -0.80
C MET A 26 -7.28 -11.47 -2.32
N ASP A 27 -7.84 -10.39 -2.80
CA ASP A 27 -7.85 -10.09 -4.23
C ASP A 27 -6.49 -9.59 -4.69
N ARG A 28 -6.19 -9.84 -5.96
CA ARG A 28 -4.95 -9.44 -6.59
C ARG A 28 -5.24 -8.79 -7.94
N ALA A 29 -4.52 -7.71 -8.25
CA ALA A 29 -4.59 -7.05 -9.54
C ALA A 29 -3.19 -6.60 -9.98
N HIS A 30 -3.00 -6.41 -11.28
CA HIS A 30 -1.74 -5.96 -11.87
C HIS A 30 -1.94 -4.70 -12.69
N LEU A 31 -0.98 -3.77 -12.58
CA LEU A 31 -0.93 -2.55 -13.36
C LEU A 31 0.40 -2.47 -14.11
N LYS A 32 0.34 -2.28 -15.43
CA LYS A 32 1.52 -1.91 -16.23
C LYS A 32 1.81 -0.43 -16.03
N SER A 33 3.02 -0.12 -15.52
CA SER A 33 3.45 1.24 -15.21
C SER A 33 4.79 1.56 -15.88
N PRO A 34 5.23 2.84 -15.90
CA PRO A 34 6.59 3.21 -16.35
C PRO A 34 7.70 2.55 -15.52
N LEU A 35 7.37 2.06 -14.32
CA LEU A 35 8.31 1.42 -13.39
C LEU A 35 8.28 -0.11 -13.45
N GLY A 36 7.56 -0.70 -14.41
CA GLY A 36 7.31 -2.14 -14.54
C GLY A 36 5.90 -2.54 -14.07
N ILE A 37 5.70 -3.82 -13.89
CA ILE A 37 4.42 -4.35 -13.42
C ILE A 37 4.32 -4.16 -11.91
N ILE A 38 3.22 -3.57 -11.48
CA ILE A 38 2.85 -3.39 -10.07
C ILE A 38 1.78 -4.41 -9.74
N GLU A 39 2.00 -5.18 -8.68
CA GLU A 39 0.98 -6.04 -8.07
C GLU A 39 0.32 -5.28 -6.92
N ILE A 40 -1.00 -5.29 -6.90
CA ILE A 40 -1.84 -4.74 -5.84
C ILE A 40 -2.57 -5.89 -5.18
N ARG A 41 -2.54 -5.95 -3.86
CA ARG A 41 -3.32 -6.91 -3.07
C ARG A 41 -4.16 -6.18 -2.04
N GLY A 42 -5.36 -6.65 -1.84
CA GLY A 42 -6.29 -6.07 -0.87
C GLY A 42 -7.48 -6.97 -0.62
N SER A 43 -8.38 -6.47 0.20
CA SER A 43 -9.65 -7.08 0.54
C SER A 43 -10.70 -5.99 0.74
N GLU A 44 -11.91 -6.34 1.13
CA GLU A 44 -12.93 -5.37 1.54
C GLU A 44 -12.46 -4.41 2.67
N SER A 45 -11.46 -4.85 3.47
CA SER A 45 -10.86 -4.02 4.53
C SER A 45 -9.99 -2.89 3.99
N GLY A 46 -9.42 -3.05 2.78
CA GLY A 46 -8.54 -2.07 2.14
C GLY A 46 -7.36 -2.68 1.41
N ILE A 47 -6.48 -1.81 0.91
CA ILE A 47 -5.25 -2.18 0.21
C ILE A 47 -4.20 -2.63 1.22
N ARG A 48 -3.70 -3.85 1.06
CA ARG A 48 -2.66 -4.45 1.93
C ARG A 48 -1.26 -4.30 1.39
N SER A 49 -1.10 -4.42 0.08
CA SER A 49 0.19 -4.22 -0.55
C SER A 49 0.10 -3.65 -1.96
N VAL A 50 1.11 -2.86 -2.30
CA VAL A 50 1.41 -2.38 -3.64
C VAL A 50 2.91 -2.57 -3.83
N SER A 51 3.31 -3.48 -4.70
CA SER A 51 4.70 -3.87 -4.88
C SER A 51 5.06 -4.04 -6.36
N PHE A 52 6.33 -3.81 -6.68
CA PHE A 52 6.85 -4.08 -8.03
C PHE A 52 7.14 -5.56 -8.18
N THR A 53 6.78 -6.14 -9.31
CA THR A 53 7.00 -7.55 -9.63
C THR A 53 7.97 -7.71 -10.81
N ASP A 54 8.53 -8.92 -10.95
CA ASP A 54 9.37 -9.29 -12.08
C ASP A 54 8.56 -9.89 -13.26
N LEU A 55 7.21 -9.84 -13.18
CA LEU A 55 6.34 -10.26 -14.28
C LEU A 55 6.64 -9.40 -15.53
N LYS A 56 6.59 -10.03 -16.71
CA LYS A 56 6.79 -9.33 -17.98
C LYS A 56 5.50 -8.68 -18.48
N GLU A 57 4.36 -9.32 -18.21
CA GLU A 57 3.03 -8.83 -18.57
C GLU A 57 2.08 -8.97 -17.38
N PRO A 58 1.05 -8.10 -17.27
CA PRO A 58 0.01 -8.24 -16.27
C PRO A 58 -0.73 -9.57 -16.42
N GLU A 59 -1.09 -10.20 -15.32
CA GLU A 59 -2.01 -11.33 -15.34
C GLU A 59 -3.45 -10.82 -15.30
N ASP A 60 -4.33 -11.44 -16.10
CA ASP A 60 -5.77 -11.17 -16.05
C ASP A 60 -6.33 -11.70 -14.73
N THR A 61 -6.93 -10.82 -13.96
CA THR A 61 -7.56 -11.15 -12.68
C THR A 61 -8.94 -10.50 -12.60
N VAL A 62 -9.88 -11.18 -11.95
CA VAL A 62 -11.15 -10.54 -11.55
C VAL A 62 -10.83 -9.55 -10.46
N VAL A 63 -11.14 -8.29 -10.71
CA VAL A 63 -10.76 -7.18 -9.83
C VAL A 63 -11.98 -6.74 -9.03
N SER A 64 -11.87 -6.71 -7.70
CA SER A 64 -12.89 -6.14 -6.82
C SER A 64 -12.94 -4.61 -6.93
N ASP A 65 -14.04 -4.00 -6.50
CA ASP A 65 -14.22 -2.54 -6.56
C ASP A 65 -13.10 -1.78 -5.82
N VAL A 66 -12.64 -2.32 -4.68
CA VAL A 66 -11.55 -1.72 -3.88
C VAL A 66 -10.24 -1.69 -4.68
N LEU A 67 -9.92 -2.77 -5.40
CA LEU A 67 -8.72 -2.82 -6.24
C LEU A 67 -8.88 -1.98 -7.50
N SER A 68 -10.09 -1.94 -8.09
CA SER A 68 -10.40 -1.12 -9.27
C SER A 68 -10.14 0.36 -9.01
N ASP A 69 -10.59 0.88 -7.85
CA ASP A 69 -10.34 2.27 -7.44
C ASP A 69 -8.84 2.53 -7.25
N CYS A 70 -8.12 1.60 -6.61
CA CYS A 70 -6.67 1.71 -6.43
C CYS A 70 -5.92 1.71 -7.78
N LEU A 71 -6.31 0.82 -8.70
CA LEU A 71 -5.74 0.75 -10.06
C LEU A 71 -5.93 2.08 -10.80
N LEU A 72 -7.14 2.63 -10.77
CA LEU A 72 -7.46 3.90 -11.41
C LEU A 72 -6.61 5.04 -10.83
N GLN A 73 -6.54 5.15 -9.50
CA GLN A 73 -5.79 6.21 -8.84
C GLN A 73 -4.28 6.10 -9.11
N LEU A 74 -3.71 4.89 -9.17
CA LEU A 74 -2.31 4.68 -9.56
C LEU A 74 -2.08 5.03 -11.03
N LEU A 75 -3.01 4.68 -11.93
CA LEU A 75 -2.92 5.05 -13.34
C LEU A 75 -2.91 6.57 -13.51
N GLU A 76 -3.85 7.28 -12.88
CA GLU A 76 -3.92 8.74 -12.88
C GLU A 76 -2.65 9.39 -12.31
N TYR A 77 -2.08 8.80 -11.24
CA TYR A 77 -0.81 9.28 -10.67
C TYR A 77 0.33 9.16 -11.69
N PHE A 78 0.51 8.01 -12.33
CA PHE A 78 1.57 7.84 -13.34
C PHE A 78 1.37 8.69 -14.60
N GLN A 79 0.13 9.11 -14.88
CA GLN A 79 -0.20 10.05 -15.95
C GLN A 79 -0.03 11.54 -15.54
N GLY A 80 0.34 11.81 -14.28
CA GLY A 80 0.49 13.17 -13.75
C GLY A 80 -0.84 13.89 -13.46
N GLN A 81 -1.96 13.16 -13.49
CA GLN A 81 -3.31 13.71 -13.27
C GLN A 81 -3.72 13.70 -11.79
N ARG A 82 -3.01 12.95 -10.95
CA ARG A 82 -3.27 12.81 -9.53
C ARG A 82 -2.02 13.05 -8.70
N ARG A 83 -2.18 13.76 -7.57
CA ARG A 83 -1.09 14.06 -6.63
C ARG A 83 -1.27 13.42 -5.25
N GLY A 84 -2.41 12.83 -4.97
CA GLY A 84 -2.73 12.18 -3.69
C GLY A 84 -3.69 11.01 -3.86
N PHE A 85 -3.72 10.12 -2.88
CA PHE A 85 -4.51 8.90 -2.89
C PHE A 85 -5.60 8.95 -1.82
N SER A 86 -6.79 8.43 -2.14
CA SER A 86 -7.94 8.37 -1.23
C SER A 86 -8.42 6.93 -0.98
N VAL A 87 -7.64 5.94 -1.37
CA VAL A 87 -7.96 4.53 -1.14
C VAL A 87 -7.81 4.15 0.32
N ARG A 88 -8.65 3.24 0.78
CA ARG A 88 -8.53 2.69 2.13
C ARG A 88 -7.32 1.77 2.21
N LEU A 89 -6.47 1.99 3.22
CA LEU A 89 -5.26 1.21 3.44
C LEU A 89 -5.43 0.29 4.66
N ASP A 90 -4.93 -0.94 4.54
CA ASP A 90 -4.93 -1.97 5.59
C ASP A 90 -3.56 -2.71 5.64
N PRO A 91 -2.42 -1.97 5.80
CA PRO A 91 -1.10 -2.59 5.84
C PRO A 91 -0.91 -3.40 7.12
N GLU A 92 -0.28 -4.57 7.02
CA GLU A 92 0.17 -5.32 8.18
C GLU A 92 1.52 -4.79 8.69
N GLY A 93 1.63 -4.59 10.01
CA GLY A 93 2.86 -4.11 10.61
C GLY A 93 2.79 -3.93 12.12
N SER A 94 3.93 -3.67 12.75
CA SER A 94 3.98 -3.29 14.16
C SER A 94 3.43 -1.87 14.38
N GLU A 95 3.06 -1.55 15.61
CA GLU A 95 2.61 -0.19 15.99
C GLU A 95 3.64 0.89 15.58
N PHE A 96 4.93 0.62 15.79
CA PHE A 96 5.99 1.54 15.35
C PHE A 96 6.01 1.73 13.83
N GLN A 97 5.86 0.66 13.04
CA GLN A 97 5.79 0.76 11.58
C GLN A 97 4.57 1.57 11.14
N HIS A 98 3.40 1.33 11.73
CA HIS A 98 2.20 2.12 11.43
C HIS A 98 2.41 3.61 11.70
N ARG A 99 3.02 3.98 12.84
CA ARG A 99 3.36 5.38 13.14
C ARG A 99 4.29 5.99 12.09
N VAL A 100 5.31 5.25 11.67
CA VAL A 100 6.23 5.67 10.60
C VAL A 100 5.50 5.86 9.29
N TRP A 101 4.67 4.90 8.88
CA TRP A 101 3.93 4.95 7.60
C TRP A 101 2.85 6.04 7.59
N GLN A 102 2.18 6.28 8.71
CA GLN A 102 1.26 7.41 8.84
C GLN A 102 1.98 8.76 8.66
N GLN A 103 3.19 8.89 9.19
CA GLN A 103 3.99 10.09 9.01
C GLN A 103 4.44 10.28 7.55
N LEU A 104 4.79 9.20 6.84
CA LEU A 104 5.11 9.26 5.41
C LEU A 104 3.96 9.87 4.60
N GLN A 105 2.72 9.52 4.91
CA GLN A 105 1.53 10.02 4.21
C GLN A 105 1.31 11.53 4.41
N GLN A 106 1.99 12.16 5.38
CA GLN A 106 1.95 13.61 5.59
C GLN A 106 2.95 14.37 4.73
N ILE A 107 3.88 13.69 4.03
CA ILE A 107 4.83 14.35 3.14
C ILE A 107 4.10 14.72 1.86
N PRO A 108 4.00 16.02 1.50
CA PRO A 108 3.28 16.45 0.31
C PRO A 108 3.91 15.93 -0.99
N PHE A 109 3.10 15.89 -2.06
CA PHE A 109 3.57 15.59 -3.41
C PHE A 109 4.64 16.58 -3.85
N GLY A 110 5.77 16.08 -4.34
CA GLY A 110 6.91 16.88 -4.80
C GLY A 110 7.83 17.38 -3.69
N GLU A 111 7.55 17.08 -2.43
CA GLU A 111 8.40 17.42 -1.30
C GLU A 111 9.18 16.22 -0.79
N THR A 112 10.29 16.47 -0.11
CA THR A 112 11.11 15.43 0.51
C THR A 112 11.32 15.73 1.98
N LEU A 113 11.57 14.66 2.74
CA LEU A 113 11.93 14.69 4.15
C LEU A 113 13.20 13.89 4.34
N THR A 114 14.09 14.29 5.24
CA THR A 114 15.25 13.47 5.59
C THR A 114 14.88 12.40 6.62
N TYR A 115 15.66 11.30 6.68
CA TYR A 115 15.48 10.29 7.75
C TYR A 115 15.65 10.90 9.14
N LEU A 116 16.52 11.90 9.28
CA LEU A 116 16.72 12.62 10.53
C LEU A 116 15.46 13.38 10.93
N GLU A 117 14.93 14.24 10.06
CA GLU A 117 13.70 14.99 10.29
C GLU A 117 12.51 14.06 10.57
N GLN A 118 12.44 12.91 9.90
CA GLN A 118 11.41 11.93 10.16
C GLN A 118 11.52 11.35 11.57
N ALA A 119 12.73 11.04 12.05
CA ALA A 119 12.97 10.57 13.41
C ALA A 119 12.64 11.64 14.46
N GLU A 120 13.01 12.90 14.21
CA GLU A 120 12.67 14.05 15.05
C GLU A 120 11.16 14.22 15.20
N LYS A 121 10.42 14.17 14.09
CA LYS A 121 8.95 14.25 14.09
C LYS A 121 8.28 13.08 14.83
N LEU A 122 8.92 11.91 14.92
CA LEU A 122 8.47 10.77 15.73
C LEU A 122 8.82 10.90 17.23
N GLY A 123 9.59 11.94 17.60
CA GLY A 123 9.98 12.24 18.96
C GLY A 123 11.25 11.54 19.46
N ASP A 124 11.98 10.84 18.61
CA ASP A 124 13.23 10.17 18.97
C ASP A 124 14.26 10.22 17.83
N ILE A 125 15.17 11.19 17.91
CA ILE A 125 16.27 11.34 16.94
C ILE A 125 17.20 10.12 16.87
N LYS A 126 17.29 9.33 17.96
CA LYS A 126 18.13 8.12 17.99
C LYS A 126 17.49 6.97 17.21
N ALA A 127 16.20 7.07 16.90
CA ALA A 127 15.47 6.06 16.17
C ALA A 127 15.72 6.07 14.64
N ILE A 128 16.63 6.86 14.09
CA ILE A 128 16.89 7.01 12.65
C ILE A 128 17.03 5.63 11.95
N ARG A 129 17.77 4.70 12.55
CA ARG A 129 17.96 3.36 11.95
C ARG A 129 16.66 2.55 11.96
N ALA A 130 15.87 2.65 13.03
CA ALA A 130 14.57 1.98 13.14
C ALA A 130 13.56 2.57 12.14
N VAL A 131 13.57 3.89 11.97
CA VAL A 131 12.77 4.62 10.98
C VAL A 131 13.13 4.17 9.56
N ALA A 132 14.41 4.12 9.23
CA ALA A 132 14.87 3.64 7.93
C ALA A 132 14.47 2.18 7.67
N ALA A 133 14.57 1.31 8.68
CA ALA A 133 14.11 -0.07 8.59
C ALA A 133 12.59 -0.19 8.41
N ALA A 134 11.80 0.66 9.07
CA ALA A 134 10.35 0.71 8.90
C ALA A 134 9.95 1.23 7.50
N ASN A 135 10.65 2.24 6.99
CA ASN A 135 10.47 2.74 5.62
C ASN A 135 10.76 1.65 4.57
N ALA A 136 11.84 0.86 4.77
CA ALA A 136 12.19 -0.24 3.87
C ALA A 136 11.15 -1.39 3.91
N ARG A 137 10.39 -1.52 4.99
CA ARG A 137 9.31 -2.50 5.15
C ARG A 137 7.93 -1.97 4.77
N ASN A 138 7.84 -0.77 4.18
CA ASN A 138 6.58 -0.25 3.67
C ASN A 138 5.97 -1.22 2.63
N PRO A 139 4.79 -1.81 2.91
CA PRO A 139 4.20 -2.79 1.99
C PRO A 139 3.41 -2.13 0.85
N ILE A 140 3.12 -0.82 0.91
CA ILE A 140 2.26 -0.12 -0.04
C ILE A 140 3.08 0.96 -0.75
N ALA A 141 3.92 0.54 -1.70
CA ALA A 141 4.77 1.44 -2.46
C ALA A 141 3.96 2.50 -3.23
N VAL A 142 4.54 3.67 -3.47
CA VAL A 142 3.94 4.83 -4.14
C VAL A 142 2.87 5.52 -3.28
N ILE A 143 1.83 4.82 -2.86
CA ILE A 143 0.71 5.37 -2.07
C ILE A 143 1.18 5.81 -0.68
N ILE A 144 1.96 4.96 0.02
CA ILE A 144 2.71 5.38 1.21
C ILE A 144 4.09 5.81 0.73
N PRO A 145 4.40 7.12 0.68
CA PRO A 145 5.47 7.65 -0.14
C PRO A 145 6.85 7.58 0.52
N CYS A 146 7.34 6.36 0.84
CA CYS A 146 8.69 6.19 1.39
C CYS A 146 9.80 6.63 0.42
N HIS A 147 9.49 6.79 -0.88
CA HIS A 147 10.41 7.37 -1.86
C HIS A 147 10.73 8.84 -1.59
N ARG A 148 9.87 9.59 -0.88
CA ARG A 148 10.08 11.00 -0.50
C ARG A 148 11.06 11.18 0.66
N VAL A 149 11.54 10.08 1.30
CA VAL A 149 12.54 10.18 2.37
C VAL A 149 13.94 9.97 1.80
N VAL A 150 14.83 10.95 2.04
CA VAL A 150 16.18 11.01 1.46
C VAL A 150 17.26 11.12 2.54
N GLY A 151 18.53 10.95 2.18
CA GLY A 151 19.65 11.26 3.08
C GLY A 151 19.74 12.75 3.42
N SER A 152 20.40 13.10 4.52
CA SER A 152 20.57 14.51 4.93
C SER A 152 21.42 15.32 3.93
N ASP A 153 22.21 14.63 3.11
CA ASP A 153 22.99 15.19 2.00
C ASP A 153 22.21 15.17 0.66
N GLY A 154 20.94 14.82 0.68
CA GLY A 154 20.11 14.64 -0.51
C GLY A 154 20.34 13.33 -1.26
N SER A 155 21.20 12.44 -0.74
CA SER A 155 21.48 11.16 -1.37
C SER A 155 20.26 10.24 -1.37
N LEU A 156 20.12 9.45 -2.44
CA LEU A 156 19.10 8.41 -2.52
C LEU A 156 19.62 7.13 -1.86
N THR A 157 19.04 6.79 -0.74
CA THR A 157 19.35 5.58 -0.01
C THR A 157 18.07 4.76 0.22
N GLY A 158 18.21 3.45 0.28
CA GLY A 158 17.19 2.51 0.71
C GLY A 158 15.82 2.67 0.04
N TYR A 159 15.53 1.84 -0.97
CA TYR A 159 14.20 1.70 -1.56
C TYR A 159 14.00 0.25 -1.98
N ALA A 160 12.94 -0.40 -1.49
CA ALA A 160 12.68 -1.82 -1.77
C ALA A 160 12.50 -2.10 -3.28
N GLY A 161 11.93 -1.15 -4.02
CA GLY A 161 11.79 -1.23 -5.47
C GLY A 161 13.06 -0.91 -6.27
N GLY A 162 14.19 -0.59 -5.61
CA GLY A 162 15.43 -0.17 -6.26
C GLY A 162 15.54 1.35 -6.45
N LEU A 163 16.77 1.87 -6.38
CA LEU A 163 17.01 3.32 -6.36
C LEU A 163 16.61 4.02 -7.66
N TRP A 164 16.62 3.33 -8.80
CA TRP A 164 16.20 3.91 -10.07
C TRP A 164 14.69 4.26 -10.06
N ARG A 165 13.84 3.40 -9.43
CA ARG A 165 12.42 3.68 -9.27
C ARG A 165 12.19 4.85 -8.31
N LYS A 166 12.97 4.91 -7.22
CA LYS A 166 12.92 6.05 -6.29
C LYS A 166 13.26 7.35 -7.00
N ARG A 167 14.32 7.38 -7.81
CA ARG A 167 14.72 8.53 -8.62
C ARG A 167 13.57 8.94 -9.55
N TRP A 168 13.04 8.00 -10.30
CA TRP A 168 11.97 8.26 -11.24
C TRP A 168 10.72 8.86 -10.56
N LEU A 169 10.33 8.33 -9.40
CA LEU A 169 9.18 8.84 -8.64
C LEU A 169 9.42 10.27 -8.17
N LEU A 170 10.61 10.58 -7.66
CA LEU A 170 10.97 11.94 -7.25
C LEU A 170 10.98 12.93 -8.43
N ASP A 171 11.55 12.52 -9.56
CA ASP A 171 11.59 13.33 -10.78
C ASP A 171 10.18 13.51 -11.39
N HIS A 172 9.31 12.49 -11.28
CA HIS A 172 7.92 12.57 -11.69
C HIS A 172 7.12 13.57 -10.85
N GLU A 173 7.36 13.60 -9.55
CA GLU A 173 6.67 14.49 -8.62
C GLU A 173 7.22 15.93 -8.66
N ASN A 174 8.49 16.09 -8.89
CA ASN A 174 9.18 17.39 -8.99
C ASN A 174 10.18 17.35 -10.15
N PRO A 175 9.69 17.48 -11.40
CA PRO A 175 10.55 17.41 -12.56
C PRO A 175 11.63 18.50 -12.48
N PRO A 176 12.90 18.14 -12.76
CA PRO A 176 13.98 19.11 -12.78
C PRO A 176 13.63 20.23 -13.77
N SER A 177 13.64 21.48 -13.28
CA SER A 177 13.31 22.63 -14.12
C SER A 177 14.27 22.66 -15.33
N GLN A 178 13.73 22.77 -16.54
CA GLN A 178 14.50 22.85 -17.81
C GLN A 178 15.51 24.00 -17.86
N THR A 179 15.45 24.92 -16.93
CA THR A 179 16.32 26.10 -16.81
C THR A 179 17.81 25.74 -16.59
N ARG A 180 18.14 24.51 -16.17
CA ARG A 180 19.53 24.08 -15.96
C ARG A 180 20.25 23.60 -17.21
N LEU A 181 19.57 23.45 -18.35
CA LEU A 181 20.16 22.96 -19.59
C LEU A 181 20.82 24.06 -20.45
N PHE A 182 20.70 25.34 -20.07
CA PHE A 182 21.23 26.49 -20.85
C PHE A 182 22.20 27.38 -20.07
N GLN A 183 22.89 26.89 -19.07
CA GLN A 183 24.02 27.57 -18.46
C GLN A 183 25.30 26.96 -19.04
N PHE A 184 25.72 27.54 -20.18
CA PHE A 184 27.06 27.40 -20.74
C PHE A 184 27.95 28.53 -20.23
#